data_d6fcd580905ea3c0752a9a195423b676
#
_entry.id   d6fcd580905ea3c0752a9a195423b676
#
_cell.length_a   1.000
_cell.length_b   1.000
_cell.length_c   1.000
_cell.angle_alpha   90.00
_cell.angle_beta   90.00
_cell.angle_gamma   90.00
#
_symmetry.space_group_name_H-M   'P 1'
#
loop_
_entity.id
_entity.type
_entity.pdbx_description
1 polymer ?
#
loop_
_entity_poly.entity_id
_entity_poly.type
_entity_poly.pdbx_seq_one_letter_code
_entity_poly.pdbx_strand_id
1 'polypeptide(L)'
;MAAPSIPNLLSTWGSRGGGRGGRRGRGGHSSSASSRNHDTIIQGTDTDAAVSRMSAVELGYLEDPFAQFFVQRPVVAAGAVTRRLPIINRGTYVRTAALDRLISSFLSGIGQGQGQERQVISLGAGTDTRCFRLFSQPAQAGLVYHEIDFPAVASKKLQLVKDVPLLRNIMPDPASEAETWKQLLQNGCRYYCHGLDLRDLTKSDSKPLDGLCTDIPTLLISECCLCYLETAQAKDVIKHFTDKIPTLSIILYEPIKPDDPFGRQMVSNLAGRHIRMPTLEDYKNSEQQHARLVEAGFEQVREMTVEEIWRTWIPEEEKERVDSLEGLDEVEEWNLIAGHYIVAWAWRGQGFEAREGITG
;
A
#
# COMPACT_ATOMS: atom_id res chain seq x y z
N MET A 1 18.46 -5.03 -31.59
CA MET A 1 17.22 -5.59 -30.96
C MET A 1 17.09 -4.96 -29.60
N ALA A 2 16.00 -4.25 -29.34
CA ALA A 2 15.73 -3.68 -28.01
C ALA A 2 15.37 -4.86 -27.09
N ALA A 3 15.97 -4.90 -25.88
CA ALA A 3 15.63 -5.89 -24.88
C ALA A 3 14.14 -5.78 -24.51
N PRO A 4 13.43 -6.88 -24.25
CA PRO A 4 12.05 -6.85 -23.82
C PRO A 4 11.93 -6.09 -22.49
N SER A 5 10.90 -5.24 -22.37
CA SER A 5 10.63 -4.51 -21.14
C SER A 5 10.05 -5.46 -20.11
N ILE A 6 10.77 -5.70 -19.01
CA ILE A 6 10.30 -6.54 -17.91
C ILE A 6 9.18 -5.81 -17.17
N PRO A 7 8.00 -6.44 -16.95
CA PRO A 7 6.93 -5.87 -16.16
C PRO A 7 7.36 -5.65 -14.70
N ASN A 8 6.79 -4.66 -14.06
CA ASN A 8 7.01 -4.35 -12.65
C ASN A 8 5.65 -4.34 -11.95
N LEU A 9 5.50 -5.04 -10.82
CA LEU A 9 4.25 -5.12 -10.04
C LEU A 9 3.78 -3.77 -9.49
N LEU A 10 4.65 -2.74 -9.53
CA LEU A 10 4.31 -1.37 -9.11
C LEU A 10 3.87 -0.50 -10.28
N SER A 11 4.11 -0.90 -11.52
CA SER A 11 3.91 -0.01 -12.65
C SER A 11 3.40 -0.72 -13.88
N THR A 12 2.74 0.01 -14.68
CA THR A 12 2.22 -0.40 -15.96
C THR A 12 2.68 0.53 -17.06
N TRP A 13 2.72 0.03 -18.25
CA TRP A 13 3.14 0.74 -19.44
C TRP A 13 2.51 2.12 -19.58
N GLY A 14 3.36 3.16 -19.54
CA GLY A 14 3.01 4.48 -20.00
C GLY A 14 3.02 4.56 -21.52
N SER A 15 2.01 5.18 -22.09
CA SER A 15 1.84 5.41 -23.52
C SER A 15 3.03 6.13 -24.15
N ARG A 16 3.39 5.73 -25.37
CA ARG A 16 4.31 6.46 -26.25
C ARG A 16 3.74 7.84 -26.56
N GLY A 17 4.36 8.88 -26.02
CA GLY A 17 4.14 10.26 -26.42
C GLY A 17 5.49 10.89 -26.75
N GLY A 18 5.81 11.02 -28.03
CA GLY A 18 7.00 11.75 -28.49
C GLY A 18 6.80 13.25 -28.36
N GLY A 19 7.79 13.96 -27.83
CA GLY A 19 7.86 15.41 -27.80
C GLY A 19 9.30 15.88 -27.76
N ARG A 20 9.86 16.27 -28.93
CA ARG A 20 11.13 17.01 -29.05
C ARG A 20 10.96 18.44 -28.58
N GLY A 21 11.92 18.98 -27.87
CA GLY A 21 12.04 20.43 -27.69
C GLY A 21 13.03 20.81 -26.59
N GLY A 22 14.26 21.17 -26.99
CA GLY A 22 15.29 21.64 -26.07
C GLY A 22 15.10 23.11 -25.64
N ARG A 23 15.71 23.43 -24.51
CA ARG A 23 16.53 24.66 -24.32
C ARG A 23 17.25 24.64 -22.98
N ARG A 24 18.55 24.90 -23.04
CA ARG A 24 19.44 25.12 -21.89
C ARG A 24 19.10 26.44 -21.20
N GLY A 25 19.01 26.44 -19.87
CA GLY A 25 19.04 27.63 -19.02
C GLY A 25 19.75 27.31 -17.71
N ARG A 26 20.88 27.95 -17.45
CA ARG A 26 21.67 27.89 -16.20
C ARG A 26 20.98 28.69 -15.09
N GLY A 27 21.05 28.22 -13.84
CA GLY A 27 20.96 29.09 -12.66
C GLY A 27 20.28 28.46 -11.46
N GLY A 28 21.03 28.13 -10.45
CA GLY A 28 20.91 28.12 -9.01
C GLY A 28 19.52 27.94 -8.31
N HIS A 29 19.51 27.09 -7.32
CA HIS A 29 18.48 26.64 -6.36
C HIS A 29 17.69 25.40 -6.80
N SER A 30 18.36 24.23 -6.79
CA SER A 30 17.80 23.01 -7.35
C SER A 30 17.21 22.01 -6.33
N SER A 31 17.38 22.18 -5.02
CA SER A 31 16.96 21.14 -4.06
C SER A 31 15.45 21.11 -3.80
N SER A 32 14.80 22.24 -3.64
CA SER A 32 13.36 22.28 -3.35
C SER A 32 12.46 22.02 -4.57
N ALA A 33 12.95 22.34 -5.78
CA ALA A 33 12.23 22.05 -7.02
C ALA A 33 12.34 20.56 -7.41
N SER A 34 13.49 19.92 -7.15
CA SER A 34 13.72 18.50 -7.38
C SER A 34 12.87 17.63 -6.45
N SER A 35 12.77 17.99 -5.16
CA SER A 35 11.94 17.27 -4.19
C SER A 35 10.45 17.36 -4.55
N ARG A 36 9.93 18.54 -4.86
CA ARG A 36 8.51 18.71 -5.27
C ARG A 36 8.17 17.94 -6.54
N ASN A 37 9.09 17.84 -7.49
CA ASN A 37 8.88 17.03 -8.69
C ASN A 37 8.84 15.53 -8.36
N HIS A 38 9.69 15.07 -7.45
CA HIS A 38 9.70 13.68 -6.97
C HIS A 38 8.39 13.33 -6.24
N ASP A 39 7.91 14.16 -5.33
CA ASP A 39 6.66 13.94 -4.61
C ASP A 39 5.45 13.86 -5.57
N THR A 40 5.41 14.70 -6.61
CA THR A 40 4.37 14.63 -7.64
C THR A 40 4.40 13.32 -8.42
N ILE A 41 5.61 12.80 -8.69
CA ILE A 41 5.79 11.51 -9.37
C ILE A 41 5.33 10.36 -8.47
N ILE A 42 5.68 10.38 -7.19
CA ILE A 42 5.22 9.37 -6.21
C ILE A 42 3.69 9.38 -6.11
N GLN A 43 3.06 10.53 -5.99
CA GLN A 43 1.59 10.63 -6.01
C GLN A 43 0.97 10.05 -7.29
N GLY A 44 1.68 10.09 -8.41
CA GLY A 44 1.27 9.46 -9.66
C GLY A 44 1.26 7.93 -9.64
N THR A 45 2.03 7.28 -8.73
CA THR A 45 2.05 5.82 -8.60
C THR A 45 0.73 5.26 -8.06
N ASP A 46 -0.01 6.06 -7.30
CA ASP A 46 -1.35 5.76 -6.83
C ASP A 46 -2.32 5.45 -7.98
N THR A 47 -2.25 6.21 -9.07
CA THR A 47 -3.07 5.96 -10.27
C THR A 47 -2.74 4.60 -10.91
N ASP A 48 -1.48 4.21 -10.97
CA ASP A 48 -1.07 2.91 -11.48
C ASP A 48 -1.59 1.76 -10.61
N ALA A 49 -1.57 1.94 -9.29
CA ALA A 49 -2.10 0.97 -8.33
C ALA A 49 -3.62 0.79 -8.49
N ALA A 50 -4.37 1.91 -8.64
CA ALA A 50 -5.81 1.88 -8.88
C ALA A 50 -6.16 1.13 -10.17
N VAL A 51 -5.45 1.40 -11.26
CA VAL A 51 -5.68 0.73 -12.55
C VAL A 51 -5.34 -0.75 -12.48
N SER A 52 -4.27 -1.14 -11.77
CA SER A 52 -3.92 -2.56 -11.59
C SER A 52 -4.98 -3.29 -10.76
N ARG A 53 -5.48 -2.68 -9.68
CA ARG A 53 -6.58 -3.23 -8.89
C ARG A 53 -7.84 -3.39 -9.74
N MET A 54 -8.21 -2.37 -10.51
CA MET A 54 -9.40 -2.43 -11.37
C MET A 54 -9.29 -3.52 -12.44
N SER A 55 -8.12 -3.67 -13.07
CA SER A 55 -7.87 -4.77 -14.00
C SER A 55 -8.06 -6.13 -13.35
N ALA A 56 -7.52 -6.33 -12.15
CA ALA A 56 -7.68 -7.56 -11.39
C ALA A 56 -9.15 -7.84 -11.01
N VAL A 57 -9.91 -6.80 -10.68
CA VAL A 57 -11.35 -6.93 -10.38
C VAL A 57 -12.16 -7.29 -11.64
N GLU A 58 -11.95 -6.59 -12.76
CA GLU A 58 -12.67 -6.84 -14.00
C GLU A 58 -12.45 -8.24 -14.56
N LEU A 59 -11.27 -8.79 -14.34
CA LEU A 59 -10.91 -10.13 -14.77
C LEU A 59 -11.25 -11.23 -13.76
N GLY A 60 -11.81 -10.87 -12.60
CA GLY A 60 -12.25 -11.83 -11.58
C GLY A 60 -11.17 -12.33 -10.62
N TYR A 61 -9.98 -11.71 -10.62
CA TYR A 61 -8.94 -12.04 -9.61
C TYR A 61 -9.32 -11.58 -8.21
N LEU A 62 -10.00 -10.43 -8.09
CA LEU A 62 -10.38 -9.79 -6.84
C LEU A 62 -11.86 -9.42 -6.83
N GLU A 63 -12.46 -9.47 -5.66
CA GLU A 63 -13.78 -8.90 -5.39
C GLU A 63 -13.62 -7.57 -4.65
N ASP A 64 -13.77 -6.45 -5.36
CA ASP A 64 -13.71 -5.12 -4.80
C ASP A 64 -14.70 -4.17 -5.52
N PRO A 65 -15.91 -4.00 -4.99
CA PRO A 65 -16.93 -3.16 -5.63
C PRO A 65 -16.57 -1.68 -5.63
N PHE A 66 -15.57 -1.26 -4.84
CA PHE A 66 -15.18 0.14 -4.69
C PHE A 66 -14.06 0.54 -5.68
N ALA A 67 -13.27 -0.41 -6.19
CA ALA A 67 -12.12 -0.13 -7.06
C ALA A 67 -12.47 0.75 -8.25
N GLN A 68 -13.66 0.57 -8.85
CA GLN A 68 -14.12 1.29 -10.02
C GLN A 68 -14.20 2.82 -9.83
N PHE A 69 -14.37 3.30 -8.60
CA PHE A 69 -14.53 4.73 -8.31
C PHE A 69 -13.19 5.47 -8.20
N PHE A 70 -12.10 4.74 -8.05
CA PHE A 70 -10.77 5.30 -7.89
C PHE A 70 -9.97 5.38 -9.19
N VAL A 71 -10.48 4.81 -10.27
CA VAL A 71 -9.85 4.88 -11.58
C VAL A 71 -10.40 6.09 -12.35
N GLN A 72 -9.52 6.97 -12.80
CA GLN A 72 -9.89 8.03 -13.74
C GLN A 72 -10.19 7.39 -15.09
N ARG A 73 -11.47 7.32 -15.47
CA ARG A 73 -11.85 6.89 -16.81
C ARG A 73 -11.48 8.00 -17.81
N PRO A 74 -10.68 7.72 -18.85
CA PRO A 74 -10.56 8.66 -19.95
C PRO A 74 -11.95 8.88 -20.56
N VAL A 75 -12.28 10.12 -20.90
CA VAL A 75 -13.54 10.53 -21.53
C VAL A 75 -13.72 9.89 -22.92
N VAL A 76 -12.71 9.21 -23.44
CA VAL A 76 -12.69 8.62 -24.78
C VAL A 76 -12.85 7.10 -24.67
N ALA A 77 -13.99 6.64 -25.19
CA ALA A 77 -14.42 5.26 -25.39
C ALA A 77 -14.95 4.54 -24.12
N ALA A 78 -16.27 4.46 -24.04
CA ALA A 78 -16.96 3.46 -23.22
C ALA A 78 -16.41 2.07 -23.55
N GLY A 79 -15.71 1.43 -22.59
CA GLY A 79 -15.41 0.00 -22.66
C GLY A 79 -13.98 -0.47 -22.46
N ALA A 80 -12.96 0.39 -22.41
CA ALA A 80 -11.59 -0.09 -22.24
C ALA A 80 -10.98 0.42 -20.93
N VAL A 81 -11.17 -0.32 -19.86
CA VAL A 81 -10.19 -0.30 -18.77
C VAL A 81 -8.88 -0.87 -19.33
N THR A 82 -7.76 -0.25 -19.00
CA THR A 82 -6.46 -0.72 -19.49
C THR A 82 -6.16 -2.07 -18.81
N ARG A 83 -6.47 -3.16 -19.51
CA ARG A 83 -6.15 -4.51 -19.06
C ARG A 83 -4.66 -4.63 -18.81
N ARG A 84 -4.28 -5.11 -17.63
CA ARG A 84 -2.91 -5.42 -17.26
C ARG A 84 -2.52 -6.82 -17.76
N LEU A 85 -1.22 -7.07 -17.83
CA LEU A 85 -0.70 -8.40 -18.15
C LEU A 85 -1.11 -9.40 -17.05
N PRO A 86 -1.31 -10.69 -17.40
CA PRO A 86 -1.68 -11.73 -16.42
C PRO A 86 -0.78 -11.77 -15.20
N ILE A 87 0.52 -11.60 -15.40
CA ILE A 87 1.53 -11.53 -14.34
C ILE A 87 1.30 -10.38 -13.34
N ILE A 88 0.82 -9.22 -13.81
CA ILE A 88 0.49 -8.07 -12.97
C ILE A 88 -0.82 -8.30 -12.21
N ASN A 89 -1.83 -8.88 -12.86
CA ASN A 89 -3.10 -9.22 -12.24
C ASN A 89 -2.90 -10.25 -11.12
N ARG A 90 -2.13 -11.32 -11.37
CA ARG A 90 -1.76 -12.32 -10.36
C ARG A 90 -0.99 -11.68 -9.22
N GLY A 91 -0.01 -10.83 -9.49
CA GLY A 91 0.75 -10.11 -8.47
C GLY A 91 -0.12 -9.21 -7.60
N THR A 92 -1.06 -8.49 -8.20
CA THR A 92 -2.05 -7.67 -7.49
C THR A 92 -2.96 -8.53 -6.60
N TYR A 93 -3.38 -9.70 -7.09
CA TYR A 93 -4.17 -10.66 -6.33
C TYR A 93 -3.40 -11.18 -5.11
N VAL A 94 -2.19 -11.74 -5.29
CA VAL A 94 -1.40 -12.34 -4.19
C VAL A 94 -1.05 -11.30 -3.12
N ARG A 95 -0.61 -10.12 -3.54
CA ARG A 95 -0.37 -8.97 -2.66
C ARG A 95 -1.62 -8.64 -1.82
N THR A 96 -2.77 -8.49 -2.47
CA THR A 96 -4.02 -8.16 -1.78
C THR A 96 -4.44 -9.27 -0.82
N ALA A 97 -4.40 -10.54 -1.26
CA ALA A 97 -4.74 -11.70 -0.43
C ALA A 97 -3.84 -11.81 0.80
N ALA A 98 -2.53 -11.60 0.64
CA ALA A 98 -1.58 -11.65 1.75
C ALA A 98 -1.85 -10.56 2.80
N LEU A 99 -2.01 -9.31 2.36
CA LEU A 99 -2.27 -8.21 3.27
C LEU A 99 -3.64 -8.35 3.95
N ASP A 100 -4.68 -8.73 3.22
CA ASP A 100 -6.02 -8.93 3.75
C ASP A 100 -6.05 -10.11 4.77
N ARG A 101 -5.27 -11.19 4.53
CA ARG A 101 -5.10 -12.29 5.49
C ARG A 101 -4.47 -11.81 6.80
N LEU A 102 -3.39 -11.03 6.73
CA LEU A 102 -2.71 -10.47 7.89
C LEU A 102 -3.61 -9.48 8.65
N ILE A 103 -4.26 -8.56 7.93
CA ILE A 103 -5.19 -7.59 8.53
C ILE A 103 -6.35 -8.31 9.22
N SER A 104 -6.95 -9.33 8.57
CA SER A 104 -8.01 -10.13 9.17
C SER A 104 -7.53 -10.89 10.41
N SER A 105 -6.30 -11.41 10.40
CA SER A 105 -5.70 -12.03 11.59
C SER A 105 -5.53 -11.05 12.74
N PHE A 106 -5.06 -9.84 12.46
CA PHE A 106 -4.96 -8.79 13.47
C PHE A 106 -6.33 -8.36 13.99
N LEU A 107 -7.33 -8.23 13.14
CA LEU A 107 -8.68 -7.79 13.49
C LEU A 107 -9.52 -8.87 14.16
N SER A 108 -9.28 -10.16 13.93
CA SER A 108 -10.09 -11.26 14.49
C SER A 108 -9.98 -11.41 16.01
N GLY A 109 -8.99 -10.78 16.63
CA GLY A 109 -8.98 -10.61 18.09
C GLY A 109 -10.02 -9.63 18.65
N ILE A 110 -10.79 -8.94 17.79
CA ILE A 110 -11.92 -8.11 18.17
C ILE A 110 -13.13 -9.03 18.38
N GLY A 111 -13.50 -9.35 19.59
CA GLY A 111 -14.78 -10.03 19.80
C GLY A 111 -14.79 -11.28 20.65
N GLN A 112 -13.66 -11.75 21.15
CA GLN A 112 -13.62 -12.83 22.13
C GLN A 112 -13.66 -12.34 23.61
N GLY A 113 -13.76 -11.04 23.82
CA GLY A 113 -13.99 -10.41 25.12
C GLY A 113 -14.51 -9.00 24.89
N GLN A 114 -15.60 -8.65 25.54
CA GLN A 114 -16.31 -7.39 25.38
C GLN A 114 -15.40 -6.18 25.11
N GLY A 115 -15.50 -5.59 23.90
CA GLY A 115 -15.21 -4.18 23.72
C GLY A 115 -13.76 -3.79 23.45
N GLN A 116 -12.85 -4.67 23.02
CA GLN A 116 -11.49 -4.23 22.74
C GLN A 116 -11.41 -3.56 21.35
N GLU A 117 -11.35 -2.24 21.35
CA GLU A 117 -11.08 -1.46 20.13
C GLU A 117 -9.73 -1.86 19.51
N ARG A 118 -9.62 -1.78 18.21
CA ARG A 118 -8.36 -1.93 17.46
C ARG A 118 -8.18 -0.78 16.50
N GLN A 119 -6.93 -0.40 16.30
CA GLN A 119 -6.56 0.69 15.42
C GLN A 119 -5.75 0.18 14.24
N VAL A 120 -6.07 0.68 13.06
CA VAL A 120 -5.29 0.47 11.83
C VAL A 120 -4.84 1.84 11.33
N ILE A 121 -3.56 1.95 10.96
CA ILE A 121 -2.97 3.17 10.39
C ILE A 121 -2.32 2.79 9.07
N SER A 122 -2.92 3.22 7.96
CA SER A 122 -2.41 3.02 6.60
C SER A 122 -1.56 4.21 6.18
N LEU A 123 -0.28 3.96 5.93
CA LEU A 123 0.69 4.96 5.50
C LEU A 123 0.74 5.00 3.97
N GLY A 124 0.56 6.19 3.38
CA GLY A 124 0.48 6.34 1.94
C GLY A 124 -0.71 5.58 1.35
N ALA A 125 -1.90 5.79 1.93
CA ALA A 125 -3.09 4.99 1.64
C ALA A 125 -3.63 5.17 0.22
N GLY A 126 -3.36 6.32 -0.43
CA GLY A 126 -3.73 6.56 -1.82
C GLY A 126 -5.18 6.21 -2.14
N THR A 127 -5.33 5.38 -3.16
CA THR A 127 -6.60 4.83 -3.64
C THR A 127 -7.00 3.50 -2.97
N ASP A 128 -6.41 3.15 -1.83
CA ASP A 128 -6.78 1.94 -1.09
C ASP A 128 -8.27 1.97 -0.72
N THR A 129 -8.94 0.85 -0.96
CA THR A 129 -10.38 0.65 -0.74
C THR A 129 -10.68 -0.15 0.54
N ARG A 130 -9.66 -0.59 1.28
CA ARG A 130 -9.82 -1.47 2.45
C ARG A 130 -10.72 -0.87 3.51
N CYS A 131 -10.63 0.44 3.79
CA CYS A 131 -11.51 1.09 4.74
C CYS A 131 -12.98 0.90 4.37
N PHE A 132 -13.36 1.06 3.10
CA PHE A 132 -14.74 0.86 2.63
C PHE A 132 -15.16 -0.61 2.73
N ARG A 133 -14.27 -1.55 2.34
CA ARG A 133 -14.55 -2.99 2.45
C ARG A 133 -14.75 -3.42 3.89
N LEU A 134 -13.91 -2.95 4.81
CA LEU A 134 -14.03 -3.24 6.25
C LEU A 134 -15.29 -2.64 6.86
N PHE A 135 -15.57 -1.37 6.58
CA PHE A 135 -16.77 -0.71 7.14
C PHE A 135 -18.10 -1.19 6.54
N SER A 136 -18.06 -1.85 5.39
CA SER A 136 -19.23 -2.51 4.82
C SER A 136 -19.58 -3.83 5.52
N GLN A 137 -18.70 -4.35 6.37
CA GLN A 137 -18.92 -5.60 7.10
C GLN A 137 -19.51 -5.31 8.49
N PRO A 138 -20.65 -5.95 8.86
CA PRO A 138 -21.31 -5.67 10.13
C PRO A 138 -20.50 -6.09 11.37
N ALA A 139 -19.50 -6.96 11.21
CA ALA A 139 -18.70 -7.51 12.31
C ALA A 139 -17.58 -6.61 12.84
N GLN A 140 -17.34 -5.45 12.21
CA GLN A 140 -16.20 -4.56 12.53
C GLN A 140 -16.55 -3.47 13.55
N ALA A 141 -17.23 -3.80 14.63
CA ALA A 141 -17.50 -2.83 15.71
C ALA A 141 -16.19 -2.46 16.45
N GLY A 142 -15.99 -1.17 16.75
CA GLY A 142 -14.84 -0.69 17.53
C GLY A 142 -13.53 -0.52 16.71
N LEU A 143 -13.59 -0.56 15.39
CA LEU A 143 -12.42 -0.29 14.54
C LEU A 143 -12.17 1.22 14.43
N VAL A 144 -10.94 1.63 14.74
CA VAL A 144 -10.40 2.97 14.47
C VAL A 144 -9.46 2.86 13.27
N TYR A 145 -9.79 3.53 12.17
CA TYR A 145 -9.02 3.44 10.93
C TYR A 145 -8.46 4.80 10.52
N HIS A 146 -7.15 4.89 10.41
CA HIS A 146 -6.46 6.08 9.96
C HIS A 146 -5.83 5.85 8.59
N GLU A 147 -5.96 6.82 7.72
CA GLU A 147 -5.17 6.94 6.50
C GLU A 147 -4.32 8.20 6.58
N ILE A 148 -3.06 8.10 6.18
CA ILE A 148 -2.15 9.23 6.11
C ILE A 148 -1.61 9.30 4.69
N ASP A 149 -1.83 10.41 4.01
CA ASP A 149 -1.32 10.66 2.67
C ASP A 149 -1.17 12.17 2.42
N PHE A 150 -0.54 12.54 1.32
CA PHE A 150 -0.41 13.95 0.94
C PHE A 150 -1.76 14.68 0.95
N PRO A 151 -1.80 15.97 1.29
CA PRO A 151 -3.04 16.75 1.36
C PRO A 151 -3.91 16.67 0.10
N ALA A 152 -3.27 16.68 -1.08
CA ALA A 152 -3.98 16.57 -2.36
C ALA A 152 -4.69 15.21 -2.54
N VAL A 153 -4.07 14.13 -2.07
CA VAL A 153 -4.63 12.77 -2.13
C VAL A 153 -5.80 12.63 -1.15
N ALA A 154 -5.63 13.08 0.10
CA ALA A 154 -6.69 13.09 1.11
C ALA A 154 -7.92 13.90 0.66
N SER A 155 -7.69 15.09 0.08
CA SER A 155 -8.77 15.95 -0.45
C SER A 155 -9.51 15.30 -1.61
N LYS A 156 -8.79 14.64 -2.54
CA LYS A 156 -9.38 13.92 -3.66
C LYS A 156 -10.25 12.75 -3.17
N LYS A 157 -9.79 12.00 -2.17
CA LYS A 157 -10.56 10.91 -1.56
C LYS A 157 -11.84 11.41 -0.91
N LEU A 158 -11.77 12.52 -0.16
CA LEU A 158 -12.95 13.17 0.42
C LEU A 158 -13.96 13.55 -0.66
N GLN A 159 -13.51 14.12 -1.77
CA GLN A 159 -14.38 14.50 -2.87
C GLN A 159 -15.10 13.27 -3.47
N LEU A 160 -14.37 12.17 -3.67
CA LEU A 160 -14.96 10.91 -4.14
C LEU A 160 -16.02 10.38 -3.17
N VAL A 161 -15.77 10.43 -1.86
CA VAL A 161 -16.75 10.02 -0.85
C VAL A 161 -18.02 10.85 -0.93
N LYS A 162 -17.90 12.17 -1.15
CA LYS A 162 -19.06 13.06 -1.28
C LYS A 162 -19.84 12.85 -2.58
N ASP A 163 -19.14 12.59 -3.68
CA ASP A 163 -19.75 12.52 -5.01
C ASP A 163 -20.35 11.16 -5.35
N VAL A 164 -19.76 10.07 -4.83
CA VAL A 164 -20.15 8.71 -5.15
C VAL A 164 -21.19 8.18 -4.15
N PRO A 165 -22.44 7.90 -4.56
CA PRO A 165 -23.50 7.49 -3.63
C PRO A 165 -23.14 6.24 -2.81
N LEU A 166 -22.45 5.26 -3.40
CA LEU A 166 -22.06 4.04 -2.69
C LEU A 166 -21.06 4.32 -1.57
N LEU A 167 -20.06 5.18 -1.81
CA LEU A 167 -19.09 5.58 -0.78
C LEU A 167 -19.74 6.47 0.28
N ARG A 168 -20.60 7.39 -0.13
CA ARG A 168 -21.38 8.24 0.79
C ARG A 168 -22.33 7.44 1.70
N ASN A 169 -22.87 6.32 1.23
CA ASN A 169 -23.71 5.47 2.09
C ASN A 169 -22.89 4.81 3.22
N ILE A 170 -21.59 4.56 3.00
CA ILE A 170 -20.70 4.02 4.03
C ILE A 170 -20.21 5.14 4.96
N MET A 171 -19.89 6.30 4.41
CA MET A 171 -19.40 7.49 5.11
C MET A 171 -20.31 8.68 4.84
N PRO A 172 -21.50 8.75 5.48
CA PRO A 172 -22.57 9.65 5.06
C PRO A 172 -22.32 11.14 5.33
N ASP A 173 -21.55 11.45 6.36
CA ASP A 173 -21.40 12.83 6.85
C ASP A 173 -19.96 13.11 7.28
N PRO A 174 -19.00 13.09 6.34
CA PRO A 174 -17.60 13.32 6.66
C PRO A 174 -17.37 14.76 7.10
N ALA A 175 -16.95 14.95 8.35
CA ALA A 175 -16.52 16.23 8.89
C ALA A 175 -15.08 16.53 8.42
N SER A 176 -14.83 17.74 7.94
CA SER A 176 -13.50 18.17 7.49
C SER A 176 -13.03 19.35 8.35
N GLU A 177 -11.79 19.26 8.83
CA GLU A 177 -11.11 20.31 9.58
C GLU A 177 -9.69 20.46 9.03
N ALA A 178 -9.40 21.59 8.41
CA ALA A 178 -8.17 21.83 7.67
C ALA A 178 -7.91 20.73 6.60
N GLU A 179 -6.79 20.02 6.70
CA GLU A 179 -6.38 18.97 5.75
C GLU A 179 -6.78 17.55 6.19
N THR A 180 -7.42 17.44 7.36
CA THR A 180 -7.92 16.18 7.91
C THR A 180 -9.43 16.11 7.79
N TRP A 181 -9.96 14.96 7.42
CA TRP A 181 -11.38 14.68 7.50
C TRP A 181 -11.66 13.37 8.21
N LYS A 182 -12.81 13.29 8.86
CA LYS A 182 -13.17 12.17 9.72
C LYS A 182 -14.64 11.82 9.60
N GLN A 183 -14.94 10.57 9.93
CA GLN A 183 -16.29 10.02 9.99
C GLN A 183 -16.46 9.15 11.22
N LEU A 184 -17.48 9.45 12.03
CA LEU A 184 -17.98 8.52 13.04
C LEU A 184 -19.11 7.68 12.43
N LEU A 185 -18.94 6.35 12.45
CA LEU A 185 -19.91 5.41 11.90
C LEU A 185 -20.89 4.91 12.98
N GLN A 186 -22.07 4.47 12.54
CA GLN A 186 -23.17 4.07 13.45
C GLN A 186 -22.82 2.88 14.33
N ASN A 187 -21.89 2.00 13.91
CA ASN A 187 -21.43 0.85 14.70
C ASN A 187 -20.28 1.19 15.68
N GLY A 188 -20.02 2.50 15.91
CA GLY A 188 -18.94 2.97 16.78
C GLY A 188 -17.56 2.93 16.14
N CYS A 189 -17.41 2.53 14.87
CA CYS A 189 -16.16 2.66 14.15
C CYS A 189 -15.84 4.13 13.88
N ARG A 190 -14.55 4.44 13.81
CA ARG A 190 -14.04 5.80 13.57
C ARG A 190 -13.07 5.77 12.40
N TYR A 191 -13.22 6.70 11.49
CA TYR A 191 -12.32 6.87 10.37
C TYR A 191 -11.71 8.27 10.38
N TYR A 192 -10.41 8.34 10.10
CA TYR A 192 -9.65 9.56 9.97
C TYR A 192 -8.78 9.50 8.71
N CYS A 193 -8.84 10.52 7.88
CA CYS A 193 -7.95 10.69 6.75
C CYS A 193 -7.14 11.97 6.93
N HIS A 194 -5.84 11.82 7.14
CA HIS A 194 -4.93 12.91 7.41
C HIS A 194 -4.21 13.32 6.14
N GLY A 195 -4.45 14.55 5.68
CA GLY A 195 -3.69 15.19 4.62
C GLY A 195 -2.35 15.69 5.16
N LEU A 196 -1.37 14.78 5.26
CA LEU A 196 -0.09 15.03 5.91
C LEU A 196 1.03 14.28 5.20
N ASP A 197 2.14 14.98 4.95
CA ASP A 197 3.38 14.33 4.54
C ASP A 197 3.97 13.54 5.72
N LEU A 198 4.26 12.26 5.52
CA LEU A 198 4.82 11.39 6.56
C LEU A 198 6.11 11.94 7.17
N ARG A 199 6.90 12.69 6.39
CA ARG A 199 8.13 13.36 6.86
C ARG A 199 7.86 14.44 7.91
N ASP A 200 6.63 14.95 7.93
CA ASP A 200 6.23 16.00 8.88
C ASP A 200 5.79 15.43 10.24
N LEU A 201 5.51 14.12 10.33
CA LEU A 201 5.19 13.45 11.59
C LEU A 201 6.28 13.58 12.65
N THR A 202 7.52 13.69 12.21
CA THR A 202 8.71 13.65 13.09
C THR A 202 9.29 15.02 13.36
N LYS A 203 8.70 16.09 12.81
CA LYS A 203 9.11 17.47 13.08
C LYS A 203 8.74 17.88 14.51
N SER A 204 9.59 18.70 15.12
CA SER A 204 9.42 19.16 16.50
C SER A 204 8.13 19.96 16.75
N ASP A 205 7.57 20.56 15.71
CA ASP A 205 6.34 21.34 15.73
C ASP A 205 5.13 20.57 15.15
N SER A 206 5.29 19.26 14.90
CA SER A 206 4.21 18.42 14.38
C SER A 206 3.03 18.36 15.36
N LYS A 207 1.82 18.59 14.81
CA LYS A 207 0.60 18.40 15.60
C LYS A 207 0.34 16.91 15.80
N PRO A 208 -0.19 16.51 16.97
CA PRO A 208 -0.68 15.15 17.15
C PRO A 208 -1.72 14.78 16.08
N LEU A 209 -1.68 13.52 15.63
CA LEU A 209 -2.73 13.01 14.74
C LEU A 209 -4.08 12.99 15.47
N ASP A 210 -5.08 13.61 14.87
CA ASP A 210 -6.44 13.63 15.44
C ASP A 210 -6.97 12.20 15.57
N GLY A 211 -7.51 11.87 16.74
CA GLY A 211 -8.09 10.56 17.04
C GLY A 211 -7.11 9.40 17.22
N LEU A 212 -5.79 9.65 17.20
CA LEU A 212 -4.80 8.62 17.48
C LEU A 212 -4.93 8.10 18.92
N CYS A 213 -5.17 6.80 19.06
CA CYS A 213 -5.19 6.10 20.33
C CYS A 213 -3.81 5.45 20.57
N THR A 214 -3.26 5.63 21.77
CA THR A 214 -1.94 5.07 22.13
C THR A 214 -2.02 3.85 23.04
N ASP A 215 -3.19 3.55 23.56
CA ASP A 215 -3.47 2.53 24.57
C ASP A 215 -4.24 1.30 24.03
N ILE A 216 -4.53 1.27 22.73
CA ILE A 216 -5.18 0.14 22.06
C ILE A 216 -4.25 -0.55 21.06
N PRO A 217 -4.42 -1.87 20.81
CA PRO A 217 -3.65 -2.59 19.82
C PRO A 217 -3.75 -1.92 18.43
N THR A 218 -2.60 -1.62 17.84
CA THR A 218 -2.51 -0.86 16.61
C THR A 218 -1.73 -1.62 15.54
N LEU A 219 -2.20 -1.56 14.29
CA LEU A 219 -1.54 -2.09 13.12
C LEU A 219 -1.13 -0.96 12.18
N LEU A 220 0.16 -0.82 11.89
CA LEU A 220 0.67 -0.01 10.81
C LEU A 220 0.69 -0.81 9.51
N ILE A 221 0.30 -0.18 8.40
CA ILE A 221 0.38 -0.76 7.07
C ILE A 221 1.18 0.18 6.18
N SER A 222 2.25 -0.33 5.57
CA SER A 222 3.01 0.35 4.53
C SER A 222 3.07 -0.53 3.28
N GLU A 223 2.26 -0.21 2.31
CA GLU A 223 2.16 -0.93 1.05
C GLU A 223 2.80 -0.10 -0.07
N CYS A 224 4.12 -0.33 -0.33
CA CYS A 224 4.93 0.47 -1.24
C CYS A 224 4.87 1.98 -0.91
N CYS A 225 5.04 2.33 0.35
CA CYS A 225 5.03 3.71 0.82
C CYS A 225 6.38 4.12 1.38
N LEU A 226 6.84 3.48 2.46
CA LEU A 226 8.10 3.83 3.11
C LEU A 226 9.32 3.63 2.21
N CYS A 227 9.22 2.78 1.18
CA CYS A 227 10.30 2.58 0.20
C CYS A 227 10.63 3.85 -0.60
N TYR A 228 9.74 4.81 -0.70
CA TYR A 228 9.97 6.07 -1.40
C TYR A 228 10.64 7.16 -0.56
N LEU A 229 10.73 6.96 0.76
CA LEU A 229 11.41 7.89 1.66
C LEU A 229 12.91 7.59 1.72
N GLU A 230 13.71 8.59 2.08
CA GLU A 230 15.08 8.33 2.49
C GLU A 230 15.09 7.42 3.72
N THR A 231 16.05 6.51 3.82
CA THR A 231 16.08 5.46 4.87
C THR A 231 15.94 6.02 6.28
N ALA A 232 16.61 7.14 6.57
CA ALA A 232 16.49 7.81 7.86
C ALA A 232 15.05 8.27 8.14
N GLN A 233 14.38 8.87 7.14
CA GLN A 233 13.01 9.32 7.26
C GLN A 233 12.03 8.14 7.46
N ALA A 234 12.24 7.04 6.74
CA ALA A 234 11.44 5.83 6.89
C ALA A 234 11.61 5.22 8.31
N LYS A 235 12.84 5.21 8.86
CA LYS A 235 13.11 4.82 10.25
C LYS A 235 12.39 5.74 11.24
N ASP A 236 12.48 7.05 11.04
CA ASP A 236 11.86 8.04 11.92
C ASP A 236 10.33 7.91 11.92
N VAL A 237 9.70 7.63 10.78
CA VAL A 237 8.25 7.37 10.70
C VAL A 237 7.87 6.16 11.55
N ILE A 238 8.57 5.03 11.40
CA ILE A 238 8.30 3.84 12.22
C ILE A 238 8.51 4.15 13.70
N LYS A 239 9.62 4.83 14.03
CA LYS A 239 9.97 5.22 15.39
C LYS A 239 8.92 6.13 16.04
N HIS A 240 8.31 7.05 15.29
CA HIS A 240 7.24 7.91 15.79
C HIS A 240 6.09 7.10 16.41
N PHE A 241 5.72 5.98 15.78
CA PHE A 241 4.66 5.11 16.29
C PHE A 241 5.17 4.16 17.37
N THR A 242 6.38 3.60 17.21
CA THR A 242 6.93 2.70 18.23
C THR A 242 7.21 3.41 19.56
N ASP A 243 7.54 4.69 19.56
CA ASP A 243 7.73 5.47 20.79
C ASP A 243 6.40 5.74 21.54
N LYS A 244 5.25 5.76 20.82
CA LYS A 244 3.97 6.18 21.36
C LYS A 244 3.02 5.03 21.68
N ILE A 245 3.11 3.91 20.97
CA ILE A 245 2.14 2.83 21.01
C ILE A 245 2.82 1.55 21.50
N PRO A 246 2.60 1.12 22.74
CA PRO A 246 3.24 -0.08 23.28
C PRO A 246 2.85 -1.38 22.60
N THR A 247 1.57 -1.53 22.24
CA THR A 247 1.03 -2.70 21.55
C THR A 247 0.90 -2.40 20.06
N LEU A 248 1.95 -2.68 19.30
CA LEU A 248 2.06 -2.28 17.91
C LEU A 248 2.44 -3.45 17.00
N SER A 249 1.74 -3.56 15.90
CA SER A 249 2.04 -4.44 14.77
C SER A 249 2.34 -3.63 13.52
N ILE A 250 3.07 -4.20 12.59
CA ILE A 250 3.35 -3.59 11.28
C ILE A 250 3.29 -4.61 10.16
N ILE A 251 2.82 -4.20 8.99
CA ILE A 251 2.93 -4.91 7.72
C ILE A 251 3.65 -4.01 6.73
N LEU A 252 4.73 -4.50 6.13
CA LEU A 252 5.43 -3.88 5.02
C LEU A 252 5.27 -4.72 3.77
N TYR A 253 4.99 -4.09 2.64
CA TYR A 253 5.10 -4.69 1.30
C TYR A 253 6.04 -3.83 0.46
N GLU A 254 7.20 -4.36 0.13
CA GLU A 254 8.27 -3.60 -0.56
C GLU A 254 9.03 -4.49 -1.56
N PRO A 255 9.69 -3.91 -2.58
CA PRO A 255 10.61 -4.66 -3.44
C PRO A 255 11.90 -5.00 -2.71
N ILE A 256 12.57 -6.07 -3.16
CA ILE A 256 13.89 -6.54 -2.69
C ILE A 256 14.76 -6.96 -3.87
N LYS A 257 16.00 -7.39 -3.60
CA LYS A 257 16.99 -7.92 -4.56
C LYS A 257 17.34 -6.96 -5.72
N PRO A 258 17.74 -5.70 -5.44
CA PRO A 258 18.06 -4.73 -6.50
C PRO A 258 19.33 -5.07 -7.30
N ASP A 259 20.20 -5.93 -6.77
CA ASP A 259 21.56 -6.14 -7.26
C ASP A 259 21.70 -7.31 -8.24
N ASP A 260 20.69 -8.18 -8.38
CA ASP A 260 20.71 -9.24 -9.37
C ASP A 260 20.32 -8.72 -10.78
N PRO A 261 20.44 -9.50 -11.85
CA PRO A 261 20.12 -9.03 -13.20
C PRO A 261 18.70 -8.50 -13.37
N PHE A 262 17.72 -9.16 -12.75
CA PHE A 262 16.32 -8.73 -12.81
C PHE A 262 16.09 -7.47 -11.97
N GLY A 263 16.62 -7.42 -10.74
CA GLY A 263 16.51 -6.27 -9.85
C GLY A 263 17.13 -5.00 -10.45
N ARG A 264 18.31 -5.12 -11.09
CA ARG A 264 18.91 -3.99 -11.81
C ARG A 264 18.02 -3.47 -12.93
N GLN A 265 17.36 -4.37 -13.67
CA GLN A 265 16.42 -3.96 -14.72
C GLN A 265 15.18 -3.30 -14.10
N MET A 266 14.65 -3.83 -13.01
CA MET A 266 13.53 -3.24 -12.27
C MET A 266 13.87 -1.82 -11.80
N VAL A 267 15.02 -1.62 -11.16
CA VAL A 267 15.50 -0.29 -10.70
C VAL A 267 15.69 0.66 -11.90
N SER A 268 16.26 0.18 -13.00
CA SER A 268 16.44 0.96 -14.23
C SER A 268 15.10 1.41 -14.83
N ASN A 269 14.10 0.53 -14.85
CA ASN A 269 12.75 0.87 -15.33
C ASN A 269 12.07 1.92 -14.46
N LEU A 270 12.23 1.84 -13.14
CA LEU A 270 11.73 2.84 -12.19
C LEU A 270 12.44 4.19 -12.37
N ALA A 271 13.77 4.17 -12.49
CA ALA A 271 14.56 5.36 -12.72
C ALA A 271 14.20 6.06 -14.05
N GLY A 272 13.89 5.29 -15.11
CA GLY A 272 13.38 5.83 -16.37
C GLY A 272 12.05 6.59 -16.23
N ARG A 273 11.30 6.34 -15.16
CA ARG A 273 10.07 7.05 -14.76
C ARG A 273 10.32 8.10 -13.67
N HIS A 274 11.57 8.35 -13.34
CA HIS A 274 12.00 9.24 -12.24
C HIS A 274 11.53 8.77 -10.85
N ILE A 275 11.23 7.50 -10.69
CA ILE A 275 10.88 6.89 -9.40
C ILE A 275 12.16 6.38 -8.75
N ARG A 276 12.43 6.80 -7.51
CA ARG A 276 13.51 6.27 -6.66
C ARG A 276 12.89 5.58 -5.44
N MET A 277 13.55 4.54 -4.99
CA MET A 277 13.24 3.81 -3.75
C MET A 277 14.48 3.72 -2.88
N PRO A 278 14.79 4.79 -2.10
CA PRO A 278 16.03 4.86 -1.34
C PRO A 278 16.22 3.72 -0.35
N THR A 279 15.14 3.28 0.31
CA THR A 279 15.26 2.18 1.29
C THR A 279 15.66 0.84 0.65
N LEU A 280 15.44 0.66 -0.66
CA LEU A 280 15.85 -0.55 -1.38
C LEU A 280 17.38 -0.71 -1.46
N GLU A 281 18.12 0.41 -1.33
CA GLU A 281 19.58 0.38 -1.28
C GLU A 281 20.12 -0.19 0.05
N ASP A 282 19.33 -0.07 1.14
CA ASP A 282 19.70 -0.50 2.49
C ASP A 282 19.03 -1.83 2.89
N TYR A 283 17.81 -2.08 2.41
CA TYR A 283 17.02 -3.27 2.76
C TYR A 283 16.80 -4.16 1.55
N LYS A 284 17.88 -4.77 1.06
CA LYS A 284 17.95 -5.48 -0.21
C LYS A 284 17.38 -6.90 -0.20
N ASN A 285 17.21 -7.50 0.96
CA ASN A 285 16.81 -8.91 1.12
C ASN A 285 16.00 -9.13 2.39
N SER A 286 15.54 -10.38 2.58
CA SER A 286 14.72 -10.77 3.72
C SER A 286 15.40 -10.50 5.05
N GLU A 287 16.68 -10.84 5.18
CA GLU A 287 17.45 -10.68 6.42
C GLU A 287 17.56 -9.20 6.83
N GLN A 288 17.75 -8.31 5.86
CA GLN A 288 17.83 -6.86 6.13
C GLN A 288 16.46 -6.27 6.45
N GLN A 289 15.37 -6.74 5.84
CA GLN A 289 14.01 -6.36 6.23
C GLN A 289 13.67 -6.85 7.63
N HIS A 290 14.09 -8.08 7.98
CA HIS A 290 13.98 -8.61 9.32
C HIS A 290 14.72 -7.72 10.34
N ALA A 291 16.01 -7.46 10.10
CA ALA A 291 16.84 -6.63 10.97
C ALA A 291 16.26 -5.23 11.16
N ARG A 292 15.71 -4.61 10.09
CA ARG A 292 15.01 -3.32 10.14
C ARG A 292 13.91 -3.30 11.19
N LEU A 293 13.09 -4.34 11.24
CA LEU A 293 11.95 -4.42 12.15
C LEU A 293 12.39 -4.75 13.58
N VAL A 294 13.41 -5.60 13.75
CA VAL A 294 14.03 -5.84 15.07
C VAL A 294 14.63 -4.55 15.62
N GLU A 295 15.40 -3.79 14.82
CA GLU A 295 15.96 -2.49 15.21
C GLU A 295 14.86 -1.47 15.57
N ALA A 296 13.70 -1.53 14.95
CA ALA A 296 12.56 -0.68 15.25
C ALA A 296 11.85 -1.05 16.57
N GLY A 297 12.25 -2.15 17.23
CA GLY A 297 11.73 -2.56 18.54
C GLY A 297 10.55 -3.54 18.49
N PHE A 298 10.37 -4.26 17.38
CA PHE A 298 9.41 -5.36 17.31
C PHE A 298 10.04 -6.65 17.87
N GLU A 299 9.26 -7.42 18.62
CA GLU A 299 9.71 -8.62 19.33
C GLU A 299 9.60 -9.88 18.46
N GLN A 300 8.62 -9.90 17.60
CA GLN A 300 8.36 -10.99 16.66
C GLN A 300 8.37 -10.42 15.25
N VAL A 301 9.15 -11.02 14.37
CA VAL A 301 9.29 -10.62 12.97
C VAL A 301 9.16 -11.85 12.07
N ARG A 302 8.44 -11.71 10.98
CA ARG A 302 8.27 -12.72 9.94
C ARG A 302 8.31 -12.02 8.59
N GLU A 303 8.76 -12.75 7.60
CA GLU A 303 8.80 -12.27 6.22
C GLU A 303 8.63 -13.44 5.24
N MET A 304 8.01 -13.14 4.12
CA MET A 304 7.86 -14.05 2.97
C MET A 304 7.87 -13.26 1.67
N THR A 305 8.51 -13.81 0.66
CA THR A 305 8.37 -13.29 -0.70
C THR A 305 6.96 -13.56 -1.25
N VAL A 306 6.54 -12.80 -2.24
CA VAL A 306 5.24 -13.01 -2.91
C VAL A 306 5.18 -14.39 -3.57
N GLU A 307 6.33 -14.93 -4.05
CA GLU A 307 6.45 -16.29 -4.58
C GLU A 307 6.17 -17.33 -3.50
N GLU A 308 6.80 -17.20 -2.32
CA GLU A 308 6.56 -18.09 -1.18
C GLU A 308 5.10 -18.03 -0.70
N ILE A 309 4.50 -16.83 -0.64
CA ILE A 309 3.09 -16.64 -0.30
C ILE A 309 2.19 -17.37 -1.31
N TRP A 310 2.42 -17.19 -2.60
CA TRP A 310 1.68 -17.90 -3.64
C TRP A 310 1.75 -19.42 -3.43
N ARG A 311 2.95 -19.93 -3.16
CA ARG A 311 3.17 -21.35 -2.98
C ARG A 311 2.52 -21.93 -1.73
N THR A 312 2.56 -21.19 -0.59
CA THR A 312 2.22 -21.75 0.74
C THR A 312 0.91 -21.23 1.33
N TRP A 313 0.51 -19.98 1.04
CA TRP A 313 -0.69 -19.39 1.63
C TRP A 313 -1.93 -19.47 0.74
N ILE A 314 -1.73 -19.57 -0.57
CA ILE A 314 -2.85 -19.66 -1.50
C ILE A 314 -3.25 -21.13 -1.64
N PRO A 315 -4.51 -21.50 -1.30
CA PRO A 315 -5.01 -22.86 -1.46
C PRO A 315 -4.97 -23.31 -2.93
N GLU A 316 -4.84 -24.60 -3.16
CA GLU A 316 -4.71 -25.17 -4.51
C GLU A 316 -5.94 -24.88 -5.37
N GLU A 317 -7.14 -24.98 -4.80
CA GLU A 317 -8.40 -24.64 -5.48
C GLU A 317 -8.41 -23.19 -5.97
N GLU A 318 -7.83 -22.29 -5.18
CA GLU A 318 -7.74 -20.86 -5.52
C GLU A 318 -6.66 -20.59 -6.57
N LYS A 319 -5.57 -21.35 -6.56
CA LYS A 319 -4.56 -21.33 -7.64
C LYS A 319 -5.19 -21.78 -8.96
N GLU A 320 -5.92 -22.89 -8.95
CA GLU A 320 -6.65 -23.39 -10.13
C GLU A 320 -7.66 -22.37 -10.64
N ARG A 321 -8.41 -21.71 -9.75
CA ARG A 321 -9.32 -20.62 -10.12
C ARG A 321 -8.58 -19.48 -10.82
N VAL A 322 -7.49 -19.00 -10.23
CA VAL A 322 -6.68 -17.89 -10.76
C VAL A 322 -6.05 -18.26 -12.11
N ASP A 323 -5.53 -19.49 -12.23
CA ASP A 323 -4.94 -20.00 -13.47
C ASP A 323 -5.96 -20.12 -14.61
N SER A 324 -7.23 -20.35 -14.29
CA SER A 324 -8.32 -20.41 -15.27
C SER A 324 -8.76 -19.05 -15.80
N LEU A 325 -8.45 -17.94 -15.13
CA LEU A 325 -8.87 -16.59 -15.55
C LEU A 325 -8.08 -16.09 -16.76
N GLU A 326 -6.79 -16.33 -16.77
CA GLU A 326 -5.88 -15.96 -17.84
C GLU A 326 -4.75 -17.00 -17.93
N GLY A 327 -4.38 -17.40 -19.15
CA GLY A 327 -3.19 -18.24 -19.34
C GLY A 327 -1.93 -17.47 -18.91
N LEU A 328 -1.09 -18.10 -18.11
CA LEU A 328 0.23 -17.61 -17.77
C LEU A 328 1.27 -18.49 -18.47
N ASP A 329 1.73 -18.05 -19.62
CA ASP A 329 2.67 -18.83 -20.44
C ASP A 329 4.12 -18.75 -19.91
N GLU A 330 4.43 -17.74 -19.08
CA GLU A 330 5.77 -17.44 -18.58
C GLU A 330 5.85 -17.59 -17.05
N VAL A 331 5.78 -18.83 -16.56
CA VAL A 331 5.82 -19.16 -15.12
C VAL A 331 7.15 -18.72 -14.48
N GLU A 332 8.27 -18.86 -15.22
CA GLU A 332 9.59 -18.44 -14.76
C GLU A 332 9.66 -16.91 -14.54
N GLU A 333 9.05 -16.12 -15.41
CA GLU A 333 9.00 -14.68 -15.26
C GLU A 333 8.13 -14.29 -14.04
N TRP A 334 7.00 -14.99 -13.85
CA TRP A 334 6.20 -14.83 -12.64
C TRP A 334 7.02 -15.08 -11.37
N ASN A 335 7.74 -16.19 -11.28
CA ASN A 335 8.54 -16.53 -10.11
C ASN A 335 9.64 -15.50 -9.86
N LEU A 336 10.27 -14.98 -10.92
CA LEU A 336 11.25 -13.91 -10.81
C LEU A 336 10.61 -12.64 -10.24
N ILE A 337 9.53 -12.15 -10.81
CA ILE A 337 8.85 -10.95 -10.32
C ILE A 337 8.38 -11.15 -8.88
N ALA A 338 7.69 -12.26 -8.59
CA ALA A 338 7.15 -12.55 -7.28
C ALA A 338 8.25 -12.73 -6.20
N GLY A 339 9.40 -13.25 -6.59
CA GLY A 339 10.57 -13.37 -5.72
C GLY A 339 11.31 -12.05 -5.45
N HIS A 340 10.93 -10.95 -6.13
CA HIS A 340 11.49 -9.61 -5.94
C HIS A 340 10.59 -8.68 -5.12
N TYR A 341 9.53 -9.20 -4.53
CA TYR A 341 8.68 -8.49 -3.58
C TYR A 341 8.50 -9.30 -2.32
N ILE A 342 8.50 -8.60 -1.19
CA ILE A 342 8.40 -9.20 0.14
C ILE A 342 7.22 -8.61 0.90
N VAL A 343 6.55 -9.44 1.68
CA VAL A 343 5.69 -9.03 2.79
C VAL A 343 6.47 -9.34 4.06
N ALA A 344 6.78 -8.30 4.85
CA ALA A 344 7.35 -8.44 6.17
C ALA A 344 6.32 -7.95 7.19
N TRP A 345 6.11 -8.73 8.26
CA TRP A 345 5.19 -8.33 9.33
C TRP A 345 5.81 -8.61 10.69
N ALA A 346 5.48 -7.73 11.62
CA ALA A 346 6.08 -7.81 12.95
C ALA A 346 5.11 -7.29 14.00
N TRP A 347 5.33 -7.68 15.25
CA TRP A 347 4.54 -7.18 16.37
C TRP A 347 5.33 -7.19 17.68
N ARG A 348 4.85 -6.39 18.62
CA ARG A 348 5.20 -6.41 20.02
C ARG A 348 3.93 -6.30 20.87
N GLY A 349 3.89 -6.98 21.99
CA GLY A 349 2.66 -7.15 22.77
C GLY A 349 1.65 -8.03 22.04
N GLN A 350 0.36 -7.65 22.05
CA GLN A 350 -0.67 -8.33 21.25
C GLN A 350 -0.50 -8.03 19.76
N GLY A 351 -0.51 -9.05 18.94
CA GLY A 351 -0.31 -8.92 17.50
C GLY A 351 -1.32 -9.72 16.70
N PHE A 352 -0.79 -10.56 15.82
CA PHE A 352 -1.59 -11.42 14.96
C PHE A 352 -2.07 -12.65 15.73
N GLU A 353 -3.30 -13.12 15.44
CA GLU A 353 -3.76 -14.42 15.96
C GLU A 353 -2.90 -15.56 15.42
N ALA A 354 -2.79 -16.60 16.25
CA ALA A 354 -2.09 -17.83 15.87
C ALA A 354 -2.83 -18.50 14.70
N ARG A 355 -2.29 -18.34 13.50
CA ARG A 355 -2.70 -19.02 12.29
C ARG A 355 -1.47 -19.63 11.62
N GLU A 356 -1.65 -20.78 11.01
CA GLU A 356 -0.58 -21.45 10.29
C GLU A 356 0.09 -20.49 9.29
N GLY A 357 1.42 -20.39 9.37
CA GLY A 357 2.24 -19.51 8.53
C GLY A 357 2.22 -18.03 8.89
N ILE A 358 1.46 -17.58 9.92
CA ILE A 358 1.48 -16.18 10.38
C ILE A 358 2.33 -16.03 11.65
N THR A 359 2.14 -16.90 12.63
CA THR A 359 2.79 -16.81 13.95
C THR A 359 3.64 -18.02 14.30
N GLY A 360 3.50 -19.10 13.55
CA GLY A 360 4.18 -20.38 13.78
C GLY A 360 5.54 -20.52 13.12
#